data_5f0ee7a034f49f209f1726711c760c88
#
_entry.id   5f0ee7a034f49f209f1726711c760c88
#
_cell.length_a   1.000
_cell.length_b   1.000
_cell.length_c   1.000
_cell.angle_alpha   90.00
_cell.angle_beta   90.00
_cell.angle_gamma   90.00
#
_symmetry.space_group_name_H-M   'P 1'
#
loop_
_entity.id
_entity.type
_entity.pdbx_description
1 polymer ?
#
loop_
_entity_poly.entity_id
_entity_poly.type
_entity_poly.pdbx_seq_one_letter_code
_entity_poly.pdbx_strand_id
1 'polypeptide(L)'
;LKVVRRGDSGKIMEMEVVTDSRTYKIYKELVVRRLITKDGKALPSANVVFDNIKDESGNLVSVKAYGGGFGHGVGMSQYGAGFMATELHLPYDKILKHYYTGIAITTKPVTISNDKPISTQHFYAAKYSAVIKIDNRLGVSNLSVNINGRSQVFDLPRELMGYKRFAEIDISKYIKQGENTIIFTSPEFAGSYVKKSLKLYVELVGKDDKSDIW
;
A
#
# COMPACT_ATOMS: atom_id res chain seq x y z
N LEU A 1 0.04 34.21 13.73
CA LEU A 1 -0.01 32.75 13.53
C LEU A 1 1.37 32.17 13.77
N LYS A 2 1.48 31.02 14.44
CA LYS A 2 2.74 30.34 14.72
C LYS A 2 2.62 28.85 14.36
N VAL A 3 3.46 28.38 13.44
CA VAL A 3 3.54 26.97 13.12
C VAL A 3 4.37 26.27 14.18
N VAL A 4 3.81 25.24 14.81
CA VAL A 4 4.45 24.47 15.88
C VAL A 4 5.10 23.20 15.34
N ARG A 5 4.38 22.43 14.49
CA ARG A 5 4.86 21.17 13.97
C ARG A 5 4.37 20.92 12.54
N ARG A 6 5.25 20.36 11.71
CA ARG A 6 4.94 19.86 10.38
C ARG A 6 5.07 18.34 10.35
N GLY A 7 4.34 17.70 9.46
CA GLY A 7 4.55 16.29 9.10
C GLY A 7 5.68 16.12 8.08
N ASP A 8 6.03 14.88 7.77
CA ASP A 8 7.10 14.53 6.83
C ASP A 8 6.89 15.13 5.42
N SER A 9 5.63 15.29 5.03
CA SER A 9 5.24 15.95 3.77
C SER A 9 5.32 17.49 3.80
N GLY A 10 5.87 18.10 4.86
CA GLY A 10 5.97 19.55 5.04
C GLY A 10 4.66 20.25 5.43
N LYS A 11 3.54 19.55 5.52
CA LYS A 11 2.24 20.13 5.87
C LYS A 11 2.13 20.44 7.34
N ILE A 12 1.47 21.54 7.67
CA ILE A 12 1.24 21.94 9.08
C ILE A 12 0.30 20.92 9.73
N MET A 13 0.79 20.30 10.80
CA MET A 13 0.04 19.37 11.63
C MET A 13 -0.41 20.00 12.96
N GLU A 14 0.32 21.05 13.39
CA GLU A 14 0.01 21.79 14.61
C GLU A 14 0.43 23.23 14.45
N MET A 15 -0.46 24.15 14.82
CA MET A 15 -0.22 25.58 14.85
C MET A 15 -0.91 26.26 16.04
N GLU A 16 -0.44 27.44 16.36
CA GLU A 16 -1.03 28.31 17.37
C GLU A 16 -1.57 29.60 16.73
N VAL A 17 -2.77 29.98 17.13
CA VAL A 17 -3.32 31.31 16.92
C VAL A 17 -3.23 32.05 18.24
N VAL A 18 -2.32 33.01 18.30
CA VAL A 18 -2.08 33.84 19.48
C VAL A 18 -2.92 35.12 19.35
N THR A 19 -3.74 35.39 20.34
CA THR A 19 -4.53 36.61 20.49
C THR A 19 -4.11 37.29 21.78
N ASP A 20 -4.61 38.52 22.01
CA ASP A 20 -4.31 39.28 23.23
C ASP A 20 -4.81 38.60 24.51
N SER A 21 -5.88 37.83 24.40
CA SER A 21 -6.54 37.18 25.55
C SER A 21 -6.09 35.72 25.77
N ARG A 22 -5.73 34.98 24.71
CA ARG A 22 -5.38 33.55 24.81
C ARG A 22 -4.71 33.01 23.55
N THR A 23 -4.12 31.80 23.67
CA THR A 23 -3.60 31.03 22.57
C THR A 23 -4.48 29.82 22.28
N TYR A 24 -4.87 29.68 21.03
CA TYR A 24 -5.61 28.51 20.53
C TYR A 24 -4.64 27.56 19.84
N LYS A 25 -4.69 26.28 20.23
CA LYS A 25 -3.94 25.22 19.56
C LYS A 25 -4.82 24.53 18.53
N ILE A 26 -4.31 24.41 17.33
CA ILE A 26 -5.00 23.83 16.19
C ILE A 26 -4.21 22.61 15.75
N TYR A 27 -4.89 21.47 15.68
CA TYR A 27 -4.31 20.18 15.31
C TYR A 27 -4.93 19.66 14.03
N LYS A 28 -4.17 18.85 13.29
CA LYS A 28 -4.51 18.20 12.01
C LYS A 28 -4.55 19.19 10.83
N GLU A 29 -3.95 18.76 9.73
CA GLU A 29 -3.81 19.58 8.51
C GLU A 29 -5.16 20.07 7.95
N LEU A 30 -6.19 19.21 7.97
CA LEU A 30 -7.50 19.58 7.44
C LEU A 30 -8.18 20.68 8.26
N VAL A 31 -7.97 20.69 9.57
CA VAL A 31 -8.50 21.73 10.44
C VAL A 31 -7.79 23.06 10.16
N VAL A 32 -6.47 23.04 10.01
CA VAL A 32 -5.67 24.20 9.61
C VAL A 32 -6.20 24.80 8.30
N ARG A 33 -6.41 23.98 7.27
CA ARG A 33 -6.93 24.41 5.97
C ARG A 33 -8.30 25.04 6.05
N ARG A 34 -9.20 24.52 6.91
CA ARG A 34 -10.57 25.02 7.06
C ARG A 34 -10.66 26.29 7.89
N LEU A 35 -9.73 26.49 8.81
CA LEU A 35 -9.70 27.68 9.66
C LEU A 35 -9.07 28.88 8.96
N ILE A 36 -8.03 28.65 8.17
CA ILE A 36 -7.40 29.70 7.37
C ILE A 36 -8.08 29.74 6.01
N THR A 37 -8.93 30.72 5.82
CA THR A 37 -9.68 30.87 4.57
C THR A 37 -9.25 32.11 3.80
N LYS A 38 -9.35 32.04 2.48
CA LYS A 38 -9.27 33.18 1.58
C LYS A 38 -10.58 33.27 0.80
N ASP A 39 -11.26 34.41 0.86
CA ASP A 39 -12.53 34.64 0.19
C ASP A 39 -13.59 33.57 0.54
N GLY A 40 -13.63 33.16 1.81
CA GLY A 40 -14.53 32.11 2.33
C GLY A 40 -14.15 30.69 1.91
N LYS A 41 -13.06 30.48 1.17
CA LYS A 41 -12.61 29.17 0.73
C LYS A 41 -11.45 28.67 1.58
N ALA A 42 -11.50 27.40 1.98
CA ALA A 42 -10.42 26.74 2.68
C ALA A 42 -9.11 26.73 1.84
N LEU A 43 -7.98 26.72 2.50
CA LEU A 43 -6.69 26.57 1.80
C LEU A 43 -6.65 25.24 1.02
N PRO A 44 -6.13 25.24 -0.21
CA PRO A 44 -6.01 24.02 -1.00
C PRO A 44 -5.02 23.01 -0.39
N SER A 45 -4.08 23.48 0.43
CA SER A 45 -3.07 22.66 1.11
C SER A 45 -2.64 23.31 2.43
N ALA A 46 -2.25 22.53 3.41
CA ALA A 46 -1.56 23.00 4.62
C ALA A 46 -0.02 23.13 4.43
N ASN A 47 0.47 23.02 3.18
CA ASN A 47 1.86 23.34 2.83
C ASN A 47 1.98 24.84 2.61
N VAL A 48 2.02 25.59 3.70
CA VAL A 48 1.97 27.04 3.73
C VAL A 48 2.92 27.58 4.81
N VAL A 49 3.50 28.73 4.57
CA VAL A 49 4.20 29.55 5.56
C VAL A 49 3.44 30.85 5.75
N PHE A 50 3.49 31.39 6.95
CA PHE A 50 2.81 32.64 7.31
C PHE A 50 3.84 33.71 7.64
N ASP A 51 3.64 34.87 7.06
CA ASP A 51 4.39 36.09 7.39
C ASP A 51 3.45 37.02 8.14
N ASN A 52 3.77 37.25 9.41
CA ASN A 52 2.97 38.10 10.29
C ASN A 52 3.48 39.54 10.18
N ILE A 53 2.76 40.38 9.49
CA ILE A 53 3.12 41.80 9.27
C ILE A 53 2.61 42.61 10.44
N LYS A 54 3.54 43.35 11.06
CA LYS A 54 3.25 44.17 12.24
C LYS A 54 3.48 45.66 11.90
N ASP A 55 2.77 46.54 12.61
CA ASP A 55 3.02 47.99 12.59
C ASP A 55 4.26 48.36 13.43
N GLU A 56 4.55 49.68 13.46
CA GLU A 56 5.66 50.21 14.24
C GLU A 56 5.50 50.00 15.75
N SER A 57 4.27 49.85 16.23
CA SER A 57 3.95 49.58 17.62
C SER A 57 3.99 48.07 17.96
N GLY A 58 4.25 47.21 16.99
CA GLY A 58 4.32 45.77 17.18
C GLY A 58 2.97 45.03 17.07
N ASN A 59 1.86 45.72 16.75
CA ASN A 59 0.58 45.10 16.57
C ASN A 59 0.48 44.39 15.20
N LEU A 60 -0.23 43.26 15.19
CA LEU A 60 -0.45 42.51 13.95
C LEU A 60 -1.46 43.25 13.05
N VAL A 61 -1.04 43.69 11.88
CA VAL A 61 -1.89 44.37 10.88
C VAL A 61 -2.37 43.42 9.78
N SER A 62 -1.56 42.45 9.41
CA SER A 62 -1.97 41.48 8.41
C SER A 62 -1.13 40.19 8.48
N VAL A 63 -1.62 39.14 7.83
CA VAL A 63 -0.89 37.89 7.65
C VAL A 63 -0.85 37.57 6.17
N LYS A 64 0.35 37.44 5.63
CA LYS A 64 0.53 36.88 4.28
C LYS A 64 0.77 35.38 4.37
N ALA A 65 0.13 34.62 3.50
CA ALA A 65 0.28 33.19 3.40
C ALA A 65 0.91 32.83 2.05
N TYR A 66 2.01 32.11 2.08
CA TYR A 66 2.70 31.61 0.90
C TYR A 66 2.69 30.10 0.93
N GLY A 67 2.15 29.46 -0.08
CA GLY A 67 2.03 28.00 -0.09
C GLY A 67 1.79 27.44 -1.47
N GLY A 68 1.82 26.12 -1.53
CA GLY A 68 1.60 25.38 -2.76
C GLY A 68 1.02 24.01 -2.52
N GLY A 69 0.62 23.35 -3.61
CA GLY A 69 0.06 22.02 -3.60
C GLY A 69 -1.45 21.99 -3.38
N PHE A 70 -1.99 20.82 -3.56
CA PHE A 70 -3.41 20.52 -3.41
C PHE A 70 -3.60 19.19 -2.66
N GLY A 71 -4.47 19.17 -1.65
CA GLY A 71 -4.81 17.96 -0.88
C GLY A 71 -4.06 17.82 0.46
N HIS A 72 -4.26 16.67 1.07
CA HIS A 72 -3.87 16.40 2.46
C HIS A 72 -2.38 16.07 2.65
N GLY A 73 -1.68 15.59 1.59
CA GLY A 73 -0.25 15.20 1.68
C GLY A 73 0.03 13.97 2.52
N VAL A 74 -0.93 13.07 2.62
CA VAL A 74 -0.82 11.76 3.25
C VAL A 74 -1.14 10.69 2.22
N GLY A 75 -0.26 9.68 2.09
CA GLY A 75 -0.39 8.62 1.11
C GLY A 75 0.07 9.06 -0.30
N MET A 76 -0.42 8.36 -1.32
CA MET A 76 0.02 8.49 -2.70
C MET A 76 -0.50 9.78 -3.36
N SER A 77 0.41 10.56 -3.95
CA SER A 77 0.05 11.69 -4.80
C SER A 77 -0.47 11.21 -6.15
N GLN A 78 -1.69 11.62 -6.54
CA GLN A 78 -2.24 11.28 -7.85
C GLN A 78 -1.37 11.81 -9.00
N TYR A 79 -0.96 13.09 -8.94
CA TYR A 79 -0.09 13.68 -9.96
C TYR A 79 1.31 13.08 -9.95
N GLY A 80 1.88 12.82 -8.77
CA GLY A 80 3.17 12.17 -8.65
C GLY A 80 3.14 10.73 -9.20
N ALA A 81 2.13 9.96 -8.85
CA ALA A 81 1.96 8.61 -9.37
C ALA A 81 1.71 8.62 -10.90
N GLY A 82 0.90 9.56 -11.39
CA GLY A 82 0.70 9.76 -12.83
C GLY A 82 2.01 10.06 -13.55
N PHE A 83 2.80 11.02 -13.07
CA PHE A 83 4.11 11.35 -13.63
C PHE A 83 5.06 10.15 -13.65
N MET A 84 5.13 9.40 -12.54
CA MET A 84 5.94 8.18 -12.46
C MET A 84 5.51 7.13 -13.50
N ALA A 85 4.21 7.01 -13.76
CA ALA A 85 3.70 6.05 -14.73
C ALA A 85 3.93 6.50 -16.17
N THR A 86 3.66 7.78 -16.49
CA THR A 86 3.66 8.28 -17.89
C THR A 86 5.03 8.73 -18.35
N GLU A 87 5.78 9.47 -17.53
CA GLU A 87 7.07 10.06 -17.91
C GLU A 87 8.25 9.16 -17.53
N LEU A 88 8.20 8.53 -16.35
CA LEU A 88 9.28 7.64 -15.90
C LEU A 88 9.02 6.17 -16.26
N HIS A 89 7.86 5.85 -16.83
CA HIS A 89 7.46 4.49 -17.21
C HIS A 89 7.60 3.46 -16.08
N LEU A 90 7.43 3.89 -14.83
CA LEU A 90 7.53 3.01 -13.69
C LEU A 90 6.29 2.11 -13.57
N PRO A 91 6.45 0.82 -13.30
CA PRO A 91 5.34 -0.07 -13.07
C PRO A 91 4.65 0.23 -11.72
N TYR A 92 3.36 -0.11 -11.62
CA TYR A 92 2.49 0.24 -10.50
C TYR A 92 3.05 -0.13 -9.12
N ASP A 93 3.74 -1.25 -9.03
CA ASP A 93 4.29 -1.75 -7.77
C ASP A 93 5.52 -0.94 -7.29
N LYS A 94 6.36 -0.43 -8.21
CA LYS A 94 7.42 0.53 -7.88
C LYS A 94 6.79 1.83 -7.38
N ILE A 95 5.72 2.29 -8.02
CA ILE A 95 4.98 3.48 -7.61
C ILE A 95 4.39 3.28 -6.22
N LEU A 96 3.72 2.15 -5.97
CA LEU A 96 3.16 1.86 -4.66
C LEU A 96 4.22 1.77 -3.57
N LYS A 97 5.34 1.09 -3.83
CA LYS A 97 6.46 0.98 -2.88
C LYS A 97 7.19 2.31 -2.63
N HIS A 98 7.15 3.25 -3.58
CA HIS A 98 7.65 4.60 -3.37
C HIS A 98 6.85 5.36 -2.31
N TYR A 99 5.52 5.24 -2.35
CA TYR A 99 4.63 5.96 -1.41
C TYR A 99 4.39 5.22 -0.10
N TYR A 100 4.52 3.89 -0.10
CA TYR A 100 4.21 3.04 1.05
C TYR A 100 5.38 2.11 1.35
N THR A 101 6.09 2.38 2.43
CA THR A 101 7.21 1.55 2.89
C THR A 101 6.72 0.26 3.55
N GLY A 102 7.48 -0.81 3.41
CA GLY A 102 7.20 -2.09 4.07
C GLY A 102 5.98 -2.84 3.56
N ILE A 103 5.42 -2.46 2.41
CA ILE A 103 4.29 -3.17 1.82
C ILE A 103 4.75 -4.35 0.96
N ALA A 104 3.96 -5.43 0.99
CA ALA A 104 3.99 -6.51 0.01
C ALA A 104 2.78 -6.37 -0.91
N ILE A 105 2.97 -6.62 -2.21
CA ILE A 105 1.89 -6.57 -3.19
C ILE A 105 1.42 -8.00 -3.43
N THR A 106 0.20 -8.29 -3.02
CA THR A 106 -0.38 -9.63 -3.07
C THR A 106 -1.66 -9.65 -3.86
N THR A 107 -2.03 -10.82 -4.34
CA THR A 107 -3.39 -11.06 -4.83
C THR A 107 -4.37 -11.11 -3.67
N LYS A 108 -5.67 -10.97 -3.96
CA LYS A 108 -6.70 -11.22 -2.95
C LYS A 108 -6.59 -12.65 -2.44
N PRO A 109 -6.55 -12.87 -1.12
CA PRO A 109 -6.52 -14.24 -0.57
C PRO A 109 -7.73 -15.05 -0.99
N VAL A 110 -7.51 -16.31 -1.35
CA VAL A 110 -8.56 -17.26 -1.67
C VAL A 110 -8.49 -18.47 -0.76
N THR A 111 -9.62 -19.11 -0.55
CA THR A 111 -9.71 -20.41 0.13
C THR A 111 -10.18 -21.44 -0.87
N ILE A 112 -9.43 -22.54 -0.98
CA ILE A 112 -9.88 -23.75 -1.65
C ILE A 112 -10.17 -24.84 -0.60
N SER A 113 -11.19 -25.63 -0.81
CA SER A 113 -11.67 -26.63 0.14
C SER A 113 -12.42 -27.74 -0.59
N ASN A 114 -12.87 -28.76 0.15
CA ASN A 114 -13.74 -29.81 -0.42
C ASN A 114 -15.00 -29.21 -1.07
N ASP A 115 -15.58 -28.16 -0.46
CA ASP A 115 -16.80 -27.52 -0.97
C ASP A 115 -16.50 -26.56 -2.14
N LYS A 116 -15.25 -26.05 -2.23
CA LYS A 116 -14.76 -25.16 -3.29
C LYS A 116 -13.35 -25.60 -3.72
N PRO A 117 -13.24 -26.71 -4.47
CA PRO A 117 -11.94 -27.35 -4.74
C PRO A 117 -11.06 -26.62 -5.73
N ILE A 118 -11.59 -25.66 -6.46
CA ILE A 118 -10.86 -24.91 -7.49
C ILE A 118 -11.03 -23.42 -7.25
N SER A 119 -9.94 -22.67 -7.43
CA SER A 119 -9.97 -21.20 -7.49
C SER A 119 -9.03 -20.69 -8.57
N THR A 120 -9.54 -19.77 -9.37
CA THR A 120 -8.77 -19.04 -10.39
C THR A 120 -8.49 -17.64 -9.90
N GLN A 121 -7.25 -17.19 -10.07
CA GLN A 121 -6.81 -15.83 -9.80
C GLN A 121 -6.14 -15.26 -11.05
N HIS A 122 -6.35 -13.96 -11.26
CA HIS A 122 -5.65 -13.17 -12.26
C HIS A 122 -4.81 -12.12 -11.55
N PHE A 123 -3.57 -11.96 -11.97
CA PHE A 123 -2.69 -10.94 -11.42
C PHE A 123 -1.73 -10.43 -12.49
N TYR A 124 -1.29 -9.20 -12.32
CA TYR A 124 -0.33 -8.56 -13.20
C TYR A 124 1.06 -8.61 -12.57
N ALA A 125 2.01 -9.20 -13.27
CA ALA A 125 3.41 -9.21 -12.87
C ALA A 125 4.24 -8.33 -13.83
N ALA A 126 4.97 -7.38 -13.29
CA ALA A 126 5.97 -6.64 -14.05
C ALA A 126 7.25 -7.49 -14.15
N LYS A 127 8.38 -7.19 -13.66
CA LYS A 127 9.60 -8.00 -13.73
C LYS A 127 9.95 -8.65 -12.38
N TYR A 128 9.03 -9.40 -11.75
CA TYR A 128 9.23 -9.84 -10.37
C TYR A 128 9.23 -11.34 -10.19
N SER A 129 9.84 -11.76 -9.10
CA SER A 129 9.62 -13.05 -8.50
C SER A 129 8.24 -13.08 -7.87
N ALA A 130 7.64 -14.25 -7.81
CA ALA A 130 6.37 -14.45 -7.13
C ALA A 130 6.43 -15.69 -6.25
N VAL A 131 5.84 -15.60 -5.08
CA VAL A 131 5.68 -16.72 -4.17
C VAL A 131 4.21 -16.94 -3.85
N ILE A 132 3.80 -18.20 -3.75
CA ILE A 132 2.51 -18.56 -3.18
C ILE A 132 2.69 -18.70 -1.67
N LYS A 133 1.97 -17.89 -0.90
CA LYS A 133 1.89 -18.03 0.55
C LYS A 133 0.66 -18.87 0.93
N ILE A 134 0.85 -19.81 1.83
CA ILE A 134 -0.14 -20.85 2.16
C ILE A 134 -0.37 -20.87 3.67
N ASP A 135 -1.65 -20.81 4.09
CA ASP A 135 -2.09 -21.17 5.44
C ASP A 135 -2.80 -22.54 5.37
N ASN A 136 -2.07 -23.60 5.74
CA ASN A 136 -2.49 -25.01 5.68
C ASN A 136 -3.04 -25.49 7.03
N ARG A 137 -4.17 -24.95 7.45
CA ARG A 137 -4.74 -25.28 8.78
C ARG A 137 -5.24 -26.70 8.92
N LEU A 138 -5.72 -27.30 7.82
CA LEU A 138 -6.41 -28.57 7.85
C LEU A 138 -5.66 -29.69 7.10
N GLY A 139 -4.33 -29.58 7.03
CA GLY A 139 -3.46 -30.69 6.68
C GLY A 139 -3.61 -31.25 5.27
N VAL A 140 -3.47 -30.42 4.27
CA VAL A 140 -3.34 -30.85 2.86
C VAL A 140 -1.89 -31.18 2.57
N SER A 141 -1.62 -32.32 1.93
CA SER A 141 -0.24 -32.79 1.64
C SER A 141 0.33 -32.24 0.35
N ASN A 142 -0.52 -31.82 -0.58
CA ASN A 142 -0.08 -31.28 -1.85
C ASN A 142 -1.00 -30.18 -2.38
N LEU A 143 -0.43 -29.34 -3.24
CA LEU A 143 -1.12 -28.29 -3.96
C LEU A 143 -0.82 -28.43 -5.45
N SER A 144 -1.87 -28.58 -6.25
CA SER A 144 -1.78 -28.51 -7.70
C SER A 144 -2.01 -27.09 -8.17
N VAL A 145 -1.10 -26.57 -8.96
CA VAL A 145 -1.12 -25.20 -9.48
C VAL A 145 -0.98 -25.23 -10.97
N ASN A 146 -1.93 -24.62 -11.69
CA ASN A 146 -1.78 -24.35 -13.12
C ASN A 146 -1.49 -22.86 -13.30
N ILE A 147 -0.32 -22.55 -13.84
CA ILE A 147 0.08 -21.16 -14.11
C ILE A 147 0.23 -20.98 -15.61
N ASN A 148 -0.58 -20.12 -16.19
CA ASN A 148 -0.56 -19.82 -17.63
C ASN A 148 -0.64 -21.08 -18.51
N GLY A 149 -1.45 -22.07 -18.11
CA GLY A 149 -1.63 -23.35 -18.80
C GLY A 149 -0.60 -24.42 -18.44
N ARG A 150 0.39 -24.16 -17.61
CA ARG A 150 1.39 -25.14 -17.14
C ARG A 150 1.02 -25.63 -15.75
N SER A 151 0.78 -26.93 -15.62
CA SER A 151 0.44 -27.55 -14.33
C SER A 151 1.67 -28.08 -13.62
N GLN A 152 1.69 -27.86 -12.31
CA GLN A 152 2.69 -28.37 -11.36
C GLN A 152 1.99 -28.84 -10.10
N VAL A 153 2.54 -29.87 -9.47
CA VAL A 153 2.11 -30.33 -8.14
C VAL A 153 3.27 -30.06 -7.18
N PHE A 154 2.95 -29.44 -6.07
CA PHE A 154 3.90 -29.12 -5.02
C PHE A 154 3.53 -29.89 -3.76
N ASP A 155 4.49 -30.63 -3.21
CA ASP A 155 4.34 -31.25 -1.90
C ASP A 155 4.47 -30.16 -0.82
N LEU A 156 3.53 -30.17 0.12
CA LEU A 156 3.55 -29.22 1.21
C LEU A 156 4.40 -29.75 2.37
N PRO A 157 5.22 -28.90 3.01
CA PRO A 157 6.13 -29.32 4.07
C PRO A 157 5.42 -30.02 5.22
N ARG A 158 6.05 -31.07 5.74
CA ARG A 158 5.63 -31.81 6.93
C ARG A 158 6.39 -31.32 8.17
N GLU A 159 5.76 -31.44 9.30
CA GLU A 159 6.31 -31.32 10.64
C GLU A 159 6.14 -32.64 11.40
N LEU A 160 6.75 -32.76 12.57
CA LEU A 160 6.72 -33.97 13.41
C LEU A 160 5.32 -34.56 13.69
N MET A 161 4.27 -33.71 13.68
CA MET A 161 2.89 -34.10 13.98
C MET A 161 1.89 -33.70 12.89
N GLY A 162 2.34 -33.52 11.64
CA GLY A 162 1.44 -33.15 10.55
C GLY A 162 2.09 -32.32 9.46
N TYR A 163 1.33 -31.40 8.90
CA TYR A 163 1.83 -30.49 7.88
C TYR A 163 2.12 -29.12 8.48
N LYS A 164 3.20 -28.49 8.00
CA LYS A 164 3.54 -27.12 8.36
C LYS A 164 2.37 -26.18 8.01
N ARG A 165 1.91 -25.44 9.02
CA ARG A 165 0.76 -24.55 8.83
C ARG A 165 1.02 -23.46 7.80
N PHE A 166 2.20 -22.87 7.84
CA PHE A 166 2.59 -21.82 6.90
C PHE A 166 3.68 -22.34 5.97
N ALA A 167 3.46 -22.20 4.69
CA ALA A 167 4.42 -22.60 3.66
C ALA A 167 4.50 -21.54 2.57
N GLU A 168 5.62 -21.53 1.86
CA GLU A 168 5.86 -20.66 0.71
C GLU A 168 6.36 -21.51 -0.45
N ILE A 169 5.86 -21.22 -1.66
CA ILE A 169 6.29 -21.88 -2.89
C ILE A 169 6.73 -20.80 -3.87
N ASP A 170 7.98 -20.83 -4.28
CA ASP A 170 8.50 -19.97 -5.34
C ASP A 170 7.96 -20.41 -6.71
N ILE A 171 7.22 -19.50 -7.34
CA ILE A 171 6.64 -19.70 -8.67
C ILE A 171 7.25 -18.77 -9.73
N SER A 172 8.33 -18.08 -9.42
CA SER A 172 8.95 -17.06 -10.27
C SER A 172 9.24 -17.55 -11.69
N LYS A 173 9.67 -18.80 -11.84
CA LYS A 173 9.98 -19.41 -13.15
C LYS A 173 8.77 -19.68 -14.04
N TYR A 174 7.56 -19.61 -13.50
CA TYR A 174 6.31 -19.89 -14.22
C TYR A 174 5.54 -18.65 -14.59
N ILE A 175 5.86 -17.49 -14.02
CA ILE A 175 5.20 -16.24 -14.32
C ILE A 175 5.82 -15.57 -15.53
N LYS A 176 5.02 -14.75 -16.21
CA LYS A 176 5.44 -13.89 -17.34
C LYS A 176 5.20 -12.42 -16.99
N GLN A 177 5.87 -11.54 -17.70
CA GLN A 177 5.55 -10.13 -17.63
C GLN A 177 4.13 -9.88 -18.15
N GLY A 178 3.36 -9.04 -17.47
CA GLY A 178 1.97 -8.76 -17.82
C GLY A 178 0.98 -9.63 -17.04
N GLU A 179 -0.17 -9.88 -17.66
CA GLU A 179 -1.21 -10.68 -17.03
C GLU A 179 -0.83 -12.14 -16.90
N ASN A 180 -1.09 -12.71 -15.73
CA ASN A 180 -0.91 -14.09 -15.39
C ASN A 180 -2.23 -14.65 -14.84
N THR A 181 -2.51 -15.89 -15.20
CA THR A 181 -3.63 -16.68 -14.65
C THR A 181 -3.04 -17.81 -13.82
N ILE A 182 -3.54 -17.97 -12.61
CA ILE A 182 -3.19 -19.07 -11.72
C ILE A 182 -4.44 -19.76 -11.22
N ILE A 183 -4.45 -21.11 -11.32
CA ILE A 183 -5.54 -21.95 -10.87
C ILE A 183 -4.99 -22.85 -9.78
N PHE A 184 -5.63 -22.79 -8.62
CA PHE A 184 -5.30 -23.61 -7.46
C PHE A 184 -6.29 -24.74 -7.30
N THR A 185 -5.79 -25.95 -7.05
CA THR A 185 -6.59 -27.12 -6.63
C THR A 185 -5.72 -28.06 -5.79
N SER A 186 -6.36 -29.04 -5.16
CA SER A 186 -5.65 -30.17 -4.55
C SER A 186 -6.38 -31.48 -4.88
N PRO A 187 -5.66 -32.53 -5.30
CA PRO A 187 -6.24 -33.85 -5.49
C PRO A 187 -6.94 -34.41 -4.25
N GLU A 188 -6.53 -33.96 -3.08
CA GLU A 188 -7.08 -34.44 -1.80
C GLU A 188 -8.49 -33.92 -1.49
N PHE A 189 -9.01 -32.98 -2.26
CA PHE A 189 -10.38 -32.50 -2.10
C PHE A 189 -11.39 -33.46 -2.72
N ALA A 190 -10.97 -34.27 -3.69
CA ALA A 190 -11.82 -35.26 -4.31
C ALA A 190 -11.93 -36.53 -3.42
N GLY A 191 -13.14 -36.91 -3.05
CA GLY A 191 -13.41 -38.16 -2.32
C GLY A 191 -13.01 -38.19 -0.84
N SER A 192 -12.59 -37.09 -0.24
CA SER A 192 -12.25 -37.04 1.18
C SER A 192 -13.48 -36.78 2.07
N TYR A 193 -13.70 -37.63 3.05
CA TYR A 193 -14.70 -37.40 4.11
C TYR A 193 -14.25 -36.38 5.15
N VAL A 194 -12.96 -36.08 5.20
CA VAL A 194 -12.38 -35.07 6.11
C VAL A 194 -12.41 -33.72 5.44
N LYS A 195 -13.01 -32.73 6.07
CA LYS A 195 -13.00 -31.35 5.57
C LYS A 195 -11.60 -30.80 5.63
N LYS A 196 -11.04 -30.48 4.46
CA LYS A 196 -9.72 -29.87 4.27
C LYS A 196 -9.86 -28.50 3.63
N SER A 197 -8.97 -27.59 3.95
CA SER A 197 -8.91 -26.29 3.30
C SER A 197 -7.51 -25.70 3.28
N LEU A 198 -7.21 -24.89 2.26
CA LEU A 198 -6.03 -24.07 2.14
C LEU A 198 -6.43 -22.62 1.90
N LYS A 199 -5.82 -21.70 2.61
CA LYS A 199 -5.89 -20.27 2.28
C LYS A 199 -4.60 -19.89 1.55
N LEU A 200 -4.74 -19.26 0.40
CA LEU A 200 -3.67 -19.02 -0.56
C LEU A 200 -3.70 -17.58 -1.05
N TYR A 201 -2.53 -17.03 -1.33
CA TYR A 201 -2.39 -15.79 -2.08
C TYR A 201 -1.02 -15.73 -2.77
N VAL A 202 -0.94 -14.98 -3.87
CA VAL A 202 0.32 -14.74 -4.58
C VAL A 202 0.89 -13.41 -4.10
N GLU A 203 2.12 -13.45 -3.61
CA GLU A 203 2.91 -12.27 -3.27
C GLU A 203 3.94 -12.02 -4.38
N LEU A 204 3.95 -10.80 -4.92
CA LEU A 204 4.95 -10.35 -5.86
C LEU A 204 6.15 -9.83 -5.08
N VAL A 205 7.25 -10.56 -5.16
CA VAL A 205 8.51 -10.22 -4.49
C VAL A 205 9.39 -9.49 -5.48
N GLY A 206 9.64 -8.19 -5.23
CA GLY A 206 10.61 -7.44 -6.01
C GLY A 206 12.01 -8.02 -5.77
N LYS A 207 12.77 -8.30 -6.84
CA LYS A 207 14.21 -8.41 -6.67
C LYS A 207 14.71 -7.06 -6.17
N ASP A 208 15.37 -7.05 -5.02
CA ASP A 208 16.11 -5.89 -4.54
C ASP A 208 17.31 -5.66 -5.46
N ASP A 209 17.08 -5.04 -6.60
CA ASP A 209 18.14 -4.36 -7.31
C ASP A 209 18.43 -3.08 -6.52
N LYS A 210 19.40 -3.18 -5.61
CA LYS A 210 19.94 -2.04 -4.85
C LYS A 210 20.57 -0.95 -5.75
N SER A 211 20.53 -1.14 -7.08
CA SER A 211 21.14 -0.26 -8.07
C SER A 211 20.23 0.83 -8.63
N ASP A 212 18.91 0.82 -8.36
CA ASP A 212 17.94 1.72 -8.99
C ASP A 212 17.20 2.64 -8.00
N ILE A 213 17.80 2.97 -6.87
CA ILE A 213 17.28 4.02 -5.99
C ILE A 213 18.14 5.26 -6.17
N TRP A 214 17.72 6.14 -7.06
CA TRP A 214 18.03 7.58 -7.08
C TRP A 214 16.75 8.38 -7.16
#